data_3f18fa48ddc29bec1bac702789dbbacb
#
_entry.id   3f18fa48ddc29bec1bac702789dbbacb
#
_cell.length_a   1.000
_cell.length_b   1.000
_cell.length_c   1.000
_cell.angle_alpha   90.00
_cell.angle_beta   90.00
_cell.angle_gamma   90.00
#
_symmetry.space_group_name_H-M   'P 1'
#
loop_
_entity.id
_entity.type
_entity.pdbx_description
1 polymer ?
#
loop_
_entity_poly.entity_id
_entity_poly.type
_entity_poly.pdbx_seq_one_letter_code
_entity_poly.pdbx_strand_id
1 'polypeptide(L)'
;SIPGWESLLEHACGECGDGVVLGLGTVLTNEDVSKAIDLGASFIVSPYVSQDVMEAATIEDVAVIPGALTPGEVATAYNMGADMVKIFPASSVGGPKYIKSLLGPVPDWELIPTGGVTPDNAIDFFRAGAAAVGIGTNIAPADKIRSGDWDSVTDAVRDFMDRLNRQLEEGIQ
;
A
#
# COMPACT_ATOMS: atom_id res chain seq x y z
N SER A 1 -9.02 10.42 -5.43
CA SER A 1 -8.90 11.10 -4.12
C SER A 1 -10.27 11.30 -3.49
N ILE A 2 -10.32 11.25 -2.19
CA ILE A 2 -11.54 11.48 -1.40
C ILE A 2 -11.65 13.00 -1.21
N PRO A 3 -12.79 13.65 -1.55
CA PRO A 3 -12.97 15.07 -1.25
C PRO A 3 -12.84 15.31 0.27
N GLY A 4 -12.05 16.31 0.68
CA GLY A 4 -11.81 16.62 2.10
C GLY A 4 -10.86 15.65 2.80
N TRP A 5 -9.98 14.99 2.05
CA TRP A 5 -9.00 14.06 2.60
C TRP A 5 -8.08 14.71 3.64
N GLU A 6 -7.87 16.01 3.55
CA GLU A 6 -7.00 16.77 4.43
C GLU A 6 -7.47 16.71 5.89
N SER A 7 -8.72 17.07 6.13
CA SER A 7 -9.30 17.02 7.47
C SER A 7 -9.43 15.59 8.00
N LEU A 8 -9.60 14.61 7.10
CA LEU A 8 -9.63 13.21 7.49
C LEU A 8 -8.24 12.72 7.92
N LEU A 9 -7.19 13.08 7.17
CA LEU A 9 -5.81 12.71 7.49
C LEU A 9 -5.37 13.35 8.82
N GLU A 10 -5.59 14.66 8.97
CA GLU A 10 -5.27 15.40 10.20
C GLU A 10 -5.95 14.78 11.42
N HIS A 11 -7.25 14.49 11.31
CA HIS A 11 -7.99 13.83 12.40
C HIS A 11 -7.42 12.43 12.69
N ALA A 12 -7.18 11.62 11.67
CA ALA A 12 -6.65 10.27 11.85
C ALA A 12 -5.27 10.30 12.50
N CYS A 13 -4.37 11.20 12.09
CA CYS A 13 -3.05 11.36 12.69
C CYS A 13 -3.12 11.81 14.16
N GLY A 14 -4.15 12.58 14.54
CA GLY A 14 -4.38 12.99 15.92
C GLY A 14 -4.97 11.90 16.83
N GLU A 15 -5.71 10.95 16.28
CA GLU A 15 -6.45 9.94 17.06
C GLU A 15 -5.78 8.55 17.04
N CYS A 16 -5.01 8.22 16.00
CA CYS A 16 -4.32 6.94 15.91
C CYS A 16 -3.11 6.90 16.86
N GLY A 17 -3.04 5.84 17.68
CA GLY A 17 -1.87 5.60 18.54
C GLY A 17 -0.66 5.07 17.77
N ASP A 18 0.46 4.89 18.47
CA ASP A 18 1.79 4.52 17.94
C ASP A 18 1.84 3.17 17.18
N GLY A 19 0.77 2.38 17.21
CA GLY A 19 0.67 1.09 16.53
C GLY A 19 0.28 1.16 15.04
N VAL A 20 -0.02 2.37 14.51
CA VAL A 20 -0.50 2.56 13.14
C VAL A 20 0.33 3.64 12.45
N VAL A 21 0.90 3.29 11.30
CA VAL A 21 1.59 4.25 10.43
C VAL A 21 0.61 4.74 9.38
N LEU A 22 0.37 6.05 9.33
CA LEU A 22 -0.57 6.67 8.42
C LEU A 22 0.12 7.30 7.22
N GLY A 23 -0.45 7.10 6.03
CA GLY A 23 0.03 7.67 4.79
C GLY A 23 -1.10 8.11 3.88
N LEU A 24 -0.77 8.93 2.88
CA LEU A 24 -1.72 9.36 1.87
C LEU A 24 -1.58 8.53 0.59
N GLY A 25 -2.70 7.96 0.12
CA GLY A 25 -2.76 7.22 -1.15
C GLY A 25 -3.40 8.03 -2.29
N THR A 26 -3.04 7.67 -3.53
CA THR A 26 -3.48 8.36 -4.75
C THR A 26 -2.97 9.80 -4.84
N VAL A 27 -1.74 10.01 -4.41
CA VAL A 27 -1.05 11.30 -4.55
C VAL A 27 -0.61 11.46 -6.00
N LEU A 28 -0.91 12.62 -6.60
CA LEU A 28 -0.70 12.90 -8.02
C LEU A 28 0.16 14.15 -8.26
N THR A 29 0.29 15.03 -7.27
CA THR A 29 1.00 16.30 -7.37
C THR A 29 1.99 16.51 -6.23
N ASN A 30 2.99 17.35 -6.44
CA ASN A 30 3.94 17.78 -5.42
C ASN A 30 3.24 18.53 -4.27
N GLU A 31 2.21 19.35 -4.59
CA GLU A 31 1.44 20.06 -3.57
C GLU A 31 0.74 19.09 -2.60
N ASP A 32 0.19 17.97 -3.13
CA ASP A 32 -0.43 16.94 -2.29
C ASP A 32 0.61 16.26 -1.40
N VAL A 33 1.87 16.09 -1.86
CA VAL A 33 2.96 15.53 -1.04
C VAL A 33 3.23 16.44 0.16
N SER A 34 3.59 17.71 -0.07
CA SER A 34 3.92 18.64 1.01
C SER A 34 2.76 18.79 2.00
N LYS A 35 1.54 18.91 1.47
CA LYS A 35 0.35 19.03 2.31
C LYS A 35 0.07 17.79 3.17
N ALA A 36 0.29 16.60 2.61
CA ALA A 36 0.11 15.36 3.36
C ALA A 36 1.10 15.25 4.54
N ILE A 37 2.34 15.66 4.31
CA ILE A 37 3.39 15.66 5.35
C ILE A 37 3.07 16.68 6.44
N ASP A 38 2.67 17.90 6.08
CA ASP A 38 2.25 18.93 7.02
C ASP A 38 1.10 18.45 7.94
N LEU A 39 0.25 17.54 7.43
CA LEU A 39 -0.87 16.94 8.16
C LEU A 39 -0.53 15.64 8.90
N GLY A 40 0.75 15.21 8.87
CA GLY A 40 1.25 14.09 9.65
C GLY A 40 1.35 12.75 8.89
N ALA A 41 1.25 12.73 7.56
CA ALA A 41 1.51 11.52 6.79
C ALA A 41 2.97 11.06 6.93
N SER A 42 3.17 9.79 7.19
CA SER A 42 4.50 9.16 7.32
C SER A 42 5.00 8.53 6.02
N PHE A 43 4.13 8.35 5.04
CA PHE A 43 4.48 7.84 3.71
C PHE A 43 3.47 8.28 2.64
N ILE A 44 3.92 8.24 1.39
CA ILE A 44 3.14 8.65 0.21
C ILE A 44 2.98 7.45 -0.73
N VAL A 45 1.77 7.25 -1.26
CA VAL A 45 1.51 6.24 -2.29
C VAL A 45 0.93 6.91 -3.53
N SER A 46 1.57 6.75 -4.68
CA SER A 46 1.05 7.20 -5.97
C SER A 46 0.58 6.03 -6.84
N PRO A 47 -0.33 6.24 -7.80
CA PRO A 47 -0.84 5.17 -8.65
C PRO A 47 0.13 4.77 -9.76
N TYR A 48 1.13 5.59 -10.06
CA TYR A 48 2.16 5.40 -11.08
C TYR A 48 3.43 6.16 -10.69
N VAL A 49 4.53 5.89 -11.38
CA VAL A 49 5.79 6.63 -11.20
C VAL A 49 5.62 8.05 -11.77
N SER A 50 5.59 9.05 -10.90
CA SER A 50 5.52 10.47 -11.23
C SER A 50 6.80 11.15 -10.78
N GLN A 51 7.50 11.82 -11.70
CA GLN A 51 8.73 12.52 -11.36
C GLN A 51 8.48 13.59 -10.31
N ASP A 52 7.45 14.41 -10.45
CA ASP A 52 7.13 15.49 -9.52
C ASP A 52 6.85 14.98 -8.10
N VAL A 53 6.13 13.84 -7.97
CA VAL A 53 5.82 13.23 -6.67
C VAL A 53 7.10 12.62 -6.05
N MET A 54 7.93 11.94 -6.85
CA MET A 54 9.18 11.33 -6.37
C MET A 54 10.18 12.38 -5.90
N GLU A 55 10.36 13.47 -6.67
CA GLU A 55 11.23 14.58 -6.31
C GLU A 55 10.74 15.30 -5.04
N ALA A 56 9.45 15.57 -4.93
CA ALA A 56 8.87 16.19 -3.74
C ALA A 56 9.04 15.30 -2.50
N ALA A 57 8.77 14.01 -2.59
CA ALA A 57 8.96 13.08 -1.48
C ALA A 57 10.44 13.01 -1.03
N THR A 58 11.38 13.04 -1.99
CA THR A 58 12.83 13.08 -1.70
C THR A 58 13.22 14.37 -0.98
N ILE A 59 12.70 15.53 -1.40
CA ILE A 59 13.00 16.84 -0.77
C ILE A 59 12.47 16.87 0.66
N GLU A 60 11.30 16.32 0.90
CA GLU A 60 10.64 16.30 2.21
C GLU A 60 11.13 15.13 3.11
N ASP A 61 12.04 14.29 2.61
CA ASP A 61 12.58 13.11 3.33
C ASP A 61 11.47 12.17 3.84
N VAL A 62 10.47 11.91 2.98
CA VAL A 62 9.33 11.04 3.30
C VAL A 62 9.35 9.78 2.43
N ALA A 63 8.99 8.64 3.01
CA ALA A 63 8.91 7.37 2.31
C ALA A 63 7.88 7.44 1.15
N VAL A 64 8.28 6.96 -0.04
CA VAL A 64 7.45 7.00 -1.24
C VAL A 64 7.30 5.63 -1.91
N ILE A 65 6.05 5.28 -2.20
CA ILE A 65 5.63 3.99 -2.76
C ILE A 65 4.89 4.25 -4.09
N PRO A 66 5.62 4.44 -5.20
CA PRO A 66 5.00 4.64 -6.50
C PRO A 66 4.37 3.36 -7.04
N GLY A 67 3.31 3.53 -7.83
CA GLY A 67 2.68 2.44 -8.58
C GLY A 67 3.46 2.08 -9.83
N ALA A 68 3.55 0.79 -10.12
CA ALA A 68 4.13 0.24 -11.34
C ALA A 68 3.41 -1.04 -11.73
N LEU A 69 3.57 -1.46 -12.97
CA LEU A 69 3.01 -2.73 -13.44
C LEU A 69 4.05 -3.59 -14.16
N THR A 70 4.97 -3.00 -14.90
CA THR A 70 6.00 -3.70 -15.68
C THR A 70 7.36 -3.69 -14.98
N PRO A 71 8.28 -4.65 -15.31
CA PRO A 71 9.63 -4.66 -14.75
C PRO A 71 10.39 -3.35 -14.99
N GLY A 72 10.17 -2.72 -16.16
CA GLY A 72 10.81 -1.44 -16.50
C GLY A 72 10.33 -0.29 -15.63
N GLU A 73 9.03 -0.22 -15.33
CA GLU A 73 8.46 0.77 -14.42
C GLU A 73 8.95 0.55 -12.98
N VAL A 74 9.04 -0.70 -12.53
CA VAL A 74 9.59 -1.04 -11.21
C VAL A 74 11.05 -0.59 -11.10
N ALA A 75 11.88 -0.91 -12.10
CA ALA A 75 13.27 -0.46 -12.14
C ALA A 75 13.39 1.07 -12.16
N THR A 76 12.50 1.76 -12.91
CA THR A 76 12.46 3.22 -12.94
C THR A 76 12.12 3.80 -11.57
N ALA A 77 11.13 3.25 -10.87
CA ALA A 77 10.76 3.66 -9.53
C ALA A 77 11.95 3.57 -8.55
N TYR A 78 12.64 2.44 -8.52
CA TYR A 78 13.84 2.26 -7.68
C TYR A 78 14.99 3.19 -8.04
N ASN A 79 15.24 3.41 -9.34
CA ASN A 79 16.26 4.35 -9.80
C ASN A 79 15.96 5.81 -9.40
N MET A 80 14.68 6.12 -9.12
CA MET A 80 14.23 7.43 -8.63
C MET A 80 14.16 7.50 -7.10
N GLY A 81 14.57 6.46 -6.38
CA GLY A 81 14.63 6.46 -4.92
C GLY A 81 13.36 5.97 -4.23
N ALA A 82 12.54 5.12 -4.88
CA ALA A 82 11.39 4.51 -4.21
C ALA A 82 11.85 3.59 -3.06
N ASP A 83 11.19 3.69 -1.92
CA ASP A 83 11.42 2.80 -0.77
C ASP A 83 10.85 1.41 -1.03
N MET A 84 9.64 1.35 -1.59
CA MET A 84 8.95 0.14 -2.06
C MET A 84 8.19 0.47 -3.34
N VAL A 85 7.72 -0.55 -4.06
CA VAL A 85 6.93 -0.34 -5.29
C VAL A 85 5.59 -1.06 -5.19
N LYS A 86 4.51 -0.29 -5.36
CA LYS A 86 3.15 -0.82 -5.46
C LYS A 86 2.92 -1.45 -6.83
N ILE A 87 2.57 -2.74 -6.86
CA ILE A 87 2.16 -3.42 -8.10
C ILE A 87 0.65 -3.35 -8.22
N PHE A 88 0.15 -2.58 -9.21
CA PHE A 88 -1.29 -2.31 -9.37
C PHE A 88 -1.72 -2.24 -10.83
N PRO A 89 -2.83 -2.92 -11.20
CA PRO A 89 -3.64 -3.85 -10.40
C PRO A 89 -3.08 -5.29 -10.44
N ALA A 90 -2.66 -5.83 -9.28
CA ALA A 90 -1.91 -7.08 -9.18
C ALA A 90 -2.68 -8.31 -9.71
N SER A 91 -3.98 -8.43 -9.42
CA SER A 91 -4.79 -9.56 -9.86
C SER A 91 -4.95 -9.63 -11.38
N SER A 92 -4.98 -8.48 -12.05
CA SER A 92 -5.18 -8.40 -13.51
C SER A 92 -3.99 -8.93 -14.31
N VAL A 93 -2.81 -9.06 -13.70
CA VAL A 93 -1.58 -9.49 -14.36
C VAL A 93 -1.06 -10.85 -13.87
N GLY A 94 -1.87 -11.58 -13.10
CA GLY A 94 -1.55 -12.95 -12.69
C GLY A 94 -1.30 -13.14 -11.19
N GLY A 95 -1.49 -12.10 -10.38
CA GLY A 95 -1.43 -12.18 -8.92
C GLY A 95 -0.08 -12.66 -8.37
N PRO A 96 -0.05 -13.62 -7.43
CA PRO A 96 1.19 -14.09 -6.81
C PRO A 96 2.22 -14.62 -7.80
N LYS A 97 1.79 -15.26 -8.89
CA LYS A 97 2.73 -15.75 -9.93
C LYS A 97 3.47 -14.61 -10.62
N TYR A 98 2.80 -13.47 -10.82
CA TYR A 98 3.43 -12.31 -11.41
C TYR A 98 4.48 -11.69 -10.48
N ILE A 99 4.17 -11.55 -9.18
CA ILE A 99 5.13 -11.09 -8.16
C ILE A 99 6.38 -11.98 -8.17
N LYS A 100 6.21 -13.30 -8.15
CA LYS A 100 7.34 -14.25 -8.24
C LYS A 100 8.16 -14.08 -9.52
N SER A 101 7.52 -13.76 -10.64
CA SER A 101 8.20 -13.53 -11.92
C SER A 101 9.01 -12.23 -11.93
N LEU A 102 8.50 -11.17 -11.29
CA LEU A 102 9.23 -9.91 -11.13
C LEU A 102 10.48 -10.08 -10.26
N LEU A 103 10.34 -10.81 -9.15
CA LEU A 103 11.41 -11.04 -8.18
C LEU A 103 12.46 -12.05 -8.64
N GLY A 104 12.15 -12.86 -9.65
CA GLY A 104 13.12 -13.85 -10.18
C GLY A 104 14.47 -13.25 -10.59
N PRO A 105 14.50 -12.23 -11.45
CA PRO A 105 15.74 -11.57 -11.85
C PRO A 105 16.29 -10.57 -10.82
N VAL A 106 15.45 -9.97 -9.96
CA VAL A 106 15.84 -8.95 -8.98
C VAL A 106 15.13 -9.24 -7.66
N PRO A 107 15.66 -10.16 -6.85
CA PRO A 107 15.01 -10.63 -5.61
C PRO A 107 14.97 -9.56 -4.51
N ASP A 108 15.78 -8.52 -4.60
CA ASP A 108 15.88 -7.45 -3.60
C ASP A 108 14.79 -6.37 -3.75
N TRP A 109 13.90 -6.48 -4.75
CA TRP A 109 12.80 -5.55 -4.86
C TRP A 109 11.73 -5.77 -3.77
N GLU A 110 11.39 -4.74 -3.06
CA GLU A 110 10.29 -4.74 -2.08
C GLU A 110 8.98 -4.34 -2.75
N LEU A 111 8.15 -5.33 -3.09
CA LEU A 111 6.92 -5.14 -3.85
C LEU A 111 5.68 -5.21 -2.96
N ILE A 112 4.72 -4.30 -3.19
CA ILE A 112 3.42 -4.24 -2.51
C ILE A 112 2.30 -4.50 -3.53
N PRO A 113 1.93 -5.75 -3.78
CA PRO A 113 0.76 -6.05 -4.62
C PRO A 113 -0.50 -5.45 -4.04
N THR A 114 -1.24 -4.76 -4.91
CA THR A 114 -2.48 -4.05 -4.58
C THR A 114 -3.50 -4.27 -5.71
N GLY A 115 -4.77 -4.34 -5.36
CA GLY A 115 -5.86 -4.64 -6.31
C GLY A 115 -6.07 -6.13 -6.52
N GLY A 116 -7.22 -6.63 -6.01
CA GLY A 116 -7.59 -8.03 -6.01
C GLY A 116 -6.93 -8.88 -4.92
N VAL A 117 -6.18 -8.26 -4.02
CA VAL A 117 -5.73 -8.90 -2.78
C VAL A 117 -6.93 -9.01 -1.83
N THR A 118 -7.11 -10.19 -1.27
CA THR A 118 -8.19 -10.53 -0.34
C THR A 118 -7.60 -11.16 0.92
N PRO A 119 -8.36 -11.23 2.02
CA PRO A 119 -7.94 -11.96 3.21
C PRO A 119 -7.58 -13.43 2.95
N ASP A 120 -8.15 -14.05 1.90
CA ASP A 120 -7.93 -15.46 1.59
C ASP A 120 -6.67 -15.72 0.75
N ASN A 121 -6.26 -14.75 -0.10
CA ASN A 121 -5.12 -14.91 -0.99
C ASN A 121 -3.87 -14.11 -0.56
N ALA A 122 -3.96 -13.32 0.50
CA ALA A 122 -2.85 -12.47 0.96
C ALA A 122 -1.58 -13.28 1.25
N ILE A 123 -1.72 -14.44 1.90
CA ILE A 123 -0.58 -15.31 2.22
C ILE A 123 0.17 -15.80 0.98
N ASP A 124 -0.54 -16.00 -0.14
CA ASP A 124 0.10 -16.47 -1.38
C ASP A 124 0.97 -15.38 -2.02
N PHE A 125 0.65 -14.10 -1.79
CA PHE A 125 1.51 -12.99 -2.18
C PHE A 125 2.79 -12.94 -1.33
N PHE A 126 2.70 -13.15 -0.03
CA PHE A 126 3.88 -13.24 0.84
C PHE A 126 4.76 -14.45 0.46
N ARG A 127 4.16 -15.61 0.19
CA ARG A 127 4.89 -16.80 -0.32
C ARG A 127 5.55 -16.55 -1.69
N ALA A 128 5.02 -15.63 -2.47
CA ALA A 128 5.61 -15.22 -3.74
C ALA A 128 6.74 -14.19 -3.57
N GLY A 129 7.01 -13.73 -2.34
CA GLY A 129 8.08 -12.79 -2.00
C GLY A 129 7.63 -11.33 -1.86
N ALA A 130 6.32 -11.04 -1.79
CA ALA A 130 5.86 -9.68 -1.53
C ALA A 130 6.30 -9.20 -0.14
N ALA A 131 6.79 -7.97 -0.05
CA ALA A 131 7.20 -7.35 1.22
C ALA A 131 5.99 -6.95 2.08
N ALA A 132 4.91 -6.52 1.44
CA ALA A 132 3.63 -6.21 2.07
C ALA A 132 2.48 -6.43 1.07
N VAL A 133 1.24 -6.26 1.49
CA VAL A 133 0.05 -6.31 0.62
C VAL A 133 -0.86 -5.11 0.85
N GLY A 134 -1.47 -4.59 -0.22
CA GLY A 134 -2.49 -3.54 -0.14
C GLY A 134 -3.90 -4.14 -0.28
N ILE A 135 -4.69 -4.08 0.78
CA ILE A 135 -6.08 -4.54 0.81
C ILE A 135 -7.00 -3.33 1.08
N GLY A 136 -7.99 -3.14 0.23
CA GLY A 136 -8.99 -2.08 0.37
C GLY A 136 -10.40 -2.64 0.58
N THR A 137 -11.24 -2.50 -0.44
CA THR A 137 -12.67 -2.86 -0.38
C THR A 137 -12.95 -4.34 -0.10
N ASN A 138 -11.97 -5.21 -0.22
CA ASN A 138 -12.09 -6.62 0.12
C ASN A 138 -12.06 -6.90 1.63
N ILE A 139 -11.60 -5.94 2.45
CA ILE A 139 -11.62 -6.04 3.91
C ILE A 139 -12.53 -4.99 4.54
N ALA A 140 -12.67 -3.83 3.89
CA ALA A 140 -13.55 -2.74 4.29
C ALA A 140 -14.55 -2.43 3.17
N PRO A 141 -15.64 -3.22 3.02
CA PRO A 141 -16.61 -3.06 1.94
C PRO A 141 -17.32 -1.71 2.00
N ALA A 142 -17.54 -1.09 0.84
CA ALA A 142 -18.10 0.26 0.76
C ALA A 142 -19.54 0.38 1.31
N ASP A 143 -20.31 -0.69 1.29
CA ASP A 143 -21.65 -0.75 1.91
C ASP A 143 -21.56 -0.71 3.43
N LYS A 144 -20.62 -1.41 4.06
CA LYS A 144 -20.35 -1.37 5.49
C LYS A 144 -19.90 0.02 5.95
N ILE A 145 -18.96 0.63 5.21
CA ILE A 145 -18.52 2.00 5.47
C ILE A 145 -19.69 2.98 5.38
N ARG A 146 -20.52 2.90 4.32
CA ARG A 146 -21.68 3.80 4.15
C ARG A 146 -22.77 3.62 5.20
N SER A 147 -22.95 2.40 5.72
CA SER A 147 -23.92 2.13 6.78
C SER A 147 -23.39 2.46 8.19
N GLY A 148 -22.10 2.79 8.33
CA GLY A 148 -21.46 3.01 9.62
C GLY A 148 -21.29 1.73 10.45
N ASP A 149 -21.27 0.55 9.81
CA ASP A 149 -21.09 -0.75 10.46
C ASP A 149 -19.59 -0.99 10.75
N TRP A 150 -19.04 -0.14 11.62
CA TRP A 150 -17.62 -0.16 11.97
C TRP A 150 -17.21 -1.40 12.76
N ASP A 151 -18.11 -1.98 13.54
CA ASP A 151 -17.85 -3.22 14.28
C ASP A 151 -17.54 -4.37 13.33
N SER A 152 -18.35 -4.56 12.27
CA SER A 152 -18.10 -5.57 11.25
C SER A 152 -16.76 -5.35 10.51
N VAL A 153 -16.38 -4.11 10.23
CA VAL A 153 -15.09 -3.79 9.60
C VAL A 153 -13.93 -4.12 10.54
N THR A 154 -14.06 -3.72 11.80
CA THR A 154 -13.04 -3.97 12.84
C THR A 154 -12.83 -5.46 13.04
N ASP A 155 -13.91 -6.24 13.16
CA ASP A 155 -13.82 -7.69 13.32
C ASP A 155 -13.20 -8.35 12.11
N ALA A 156 -13.57 -7.95 10.89
CA ALA A 156 -12.97 -8.48 9.65
C ALA A 156 -11.45 -8.21 9.58
N VAL A 157 -11.01 -7.01 9.98
CA VAL A 157 -9.57 -6.67 10.02
C VAL A 157 -8.87 -7.50 11.09
N ARG A 158 -9.42 -7.62 12.29
CA ARG A 158 -8.86 -8.41 13.39
C ARG A 158 -8.71 -9.88 12.98
N ASP A 159 -9.78 -10.49 12.49
CA ASP A 159 -9.77 -11.89 12.05
C ASP A 159 -8.75 -12.14 10.93
N PHE A 160 -8.62 -11.20 10.00
CA PHE A 160 -7.60 -11.27 8.95
C PHE A 160 -6.19 -11.21 9.54
N MET A 161 -5.90 -10.25 10.40
CA MET A 161 -4.58 -10.09 11.01
C MET A 161 -4.18 -11.31 11.85
N ASP A 162 -5.10 -11.83 12.67
CA ASP A 162 -4.87 -13.03 13.49
C ASP A 162 -4.59 -14.27 12.63
N ARG A 163 -5.30 -14.41 11.51
CA ARG A 163 -5.10 -15.49 10.56
C ARG A 163 -3.77 -15.34 9.82
N LEU A 164 -3.47 -14.16 9.34
CA LEU A 164 -2.23 -13.87 8.61
C LEU A 164 -1.01 -14.11 9.50
N ASN A 165 -1.01 -13.58 10.72
CA ASN A 165 0.10 -13.76 11.66
C ASN A 165 0.37 -15.24 11.94
N ARG A 166 -0.67 -16.04 12.22
CA ARG A 166 -0.51 -17.49 12.39
C ARG A 166 0.11 -18.18 11.18
N GLN A 167 -0.35 -17.82 9.96
CA GLN A 167 0.18 -18.39 8.72
C GLN A 167 1.63 -17.99 8.45
N LEU A 168 2.03 -16.78 8.85
CA LEU A 168 3.41 -16.30 8.76
C LEU A 168 4.33 -17.02 9.78
N GLU A 169 3.84 -17.25 11.01
CA GLU A 169 4.56 -17.98 12.05
C GLU A 169 4.72 -19.48 11.72
N GLU A 170 3.71 -20.12 11.11
CA GLU A 170 3.73 -21.54 10.70
C GLU A 170 4.68 -21.79 9.51
N GLY A 171 5.21 -20.79 8.89
CA GLY A 171 6.28 -20.85 7.92
C GLY A 171 5.92 -20.32 6.54
N ILE A 172 6.49 -19.16 6.21
CA ILE A 172 6.96 -18.93 4.85
C ILE A 172 8.23 -19.80 4.67
N GLN A 173 8.02 -21.08 4.39
CA GLN A 173 9.11 -21.99 3.95
C GLN A 173 9.09 -22.07 2.44
#